data_f4a0d490aff31d3985236d396d50dff5
#
_entry.id   f4a0d490aff31d3985236d396d50dff5
#
_cell.length_a   1.000
_cell.length_b   1.000
_cell.length_c   1.000
_cell.angle_alpha   90.00
_cell.angle_beta   90.00
_cell.angle_gamma   90.00
#
_symmetry.space_group_name_H-M   'P 1'
#
loop_
_entity.id
_entity.type
_entity.pdbx_description
1 polymer ?
#
loop_
_entity_poly.entity_id
_entity_poly.type
_entity_poly.pdbx_seq_one_letter_code
_entity_poly.pdbx_strand_id
1 'polypeptide(L)'
;MTHHQRIGRAFAALGRRPGVGAALAVLVALACSSCASPDPTALLKVTDVETYWVLDPSRTEKRFLAPAVRFRVENVSQETLISVDATAAFLRDGSNDSWGSGFFRLTEGRKRLEPGEKVLVTMSSDARYTLEGPPEAAFTHPTFKSVNTKFFLRVGSSVWVEFGKSPVENVIGSTDARALLNQPK
;
A
#
# COMPACT_ATOMS: atom_id res chain seq x y z
N MET A 1 62.69 -28.19 -64.39
CA MET A 1 62.06 -29.49 -64.20
C MET A 1 61.63 -29.57 -62.72
N THR A 2 60.41 -29.29 -62.40
CA THR A 2 59.85 -29.62 -61.07
C THR A 2 58.32 -29.52 -61.16
N HIS A 3 57.69 -30.64 -61.03
CA HIS A 3 56.23 -30.84 -60.97
C HIS A 3 55.69 -30.32 -59.66
N HIS A 4 54.68 -29.46 -59.69
CA HIS A 4 53.83 -29.15 -58.53
C HIS A 4 52.47 -29.79 -58.69
N GLN A 5 52.17 -30.79 -57.88
CA GLN A 5 50.85 -31.39 -57.71
C GLN A 5 49.95 -30.45 -56.89
N ARG A 6 48.80 -30.08 -57.44
CA ARG A 6 47.73 -29.39 -56.71
C ARG A 6 46.86 -30.44 -56.02
N ILE A 7 46.83 -30.44 -54.71
CA ILE A 7 45.90 -31.20 -53.89
C ILE A 7 44.66 -30.33 -53.69
N GLY A 8 43.56 -30.77 -54.31
CA GLY A 8 42.22 -30.16 -54.04
C GLY A 8 41.70 -30.61 -52.69
N ARG A 9 41.41 -29.67 -51.82
CA ARG A 9 40.64 -29.91 -50.57
C ARG A 9 39.16 -29.62 -50.85
N ALA A 10 38.34 -30.66 -50.85
CA ALA A 10 36.90 -30.59 -50.82
C ALA A 10 36.46 -30.18 -49.41
N PHE A 11 35.87 -28.99 -49.24
CA PHE A 11 35.20 -28.59 -48.01
C PHE A 11 33.77 -29.20 -48.04
N ALA A 12 33.51 -30.16 -47.20
CA ALA A 12 32.19 -30.65 -46.91
C ALA A 12 31.38 -29.58 -46.18
N ALA A 13 30.32 -29.12 -46.80
CA ALA A 13 29.34 -28.21 -46.19
C ALA A 13 28.57 -28.95 -45.10
N LEU A 14 28.90 -28.70 -43.82
CA LEU A 14 28.05 -29.08 -42.68
C LEU A 14 26.76 -28.26 -42.72
N GLY A 15 25.67 -28.91 -43.10
CA GLY A 15 24.35 -28.30 -43.02
C GLY A 15 23.99 -27.91 -41.56
N ARG A 16 24.01 -26.63 -41.26
CA ARG A 16 23.42 -26.10 -40.04
C ARG A 16 21.91 -26.32 -40.09
N ARG A 17 21.39 -27.19 -39.24
CA ARG A 17 19.97 -27.33 -39.00
C ARG A 17 19.55 -26.17 -38.07
N PRO A 18 18.77 -25.17 -38.55
CA PRO A 18 18.20 -24.14 -37.70
C PRO A 18 16.90 -24.67 -37.11
N GLY A 19 16.83 -24.96 -35.84
CA GLY A 19 15.52 -25.36 -35.31
C GLY A 19 15.40 -25.48 -33.82
N VAL A 20 16.44 -25.95 -33.12
CA VAL A 20 16.31 -26.28 -31.68
C VAL A 20 16.68 -25.10 -30.79
N GLY A 21 17.63 -24.26 -31.18
CA GLY A 21 18.08 -23.12 -30.37
C GLY A 21 17.08 -21.96 -30.31
N ALA A 22 16.34 -21.73 -31.43
CA ALA A 22 15.35 -20.65 -31.50
C ALA A 22 14.10 -20.96 -30.65
N ALA A 23 13.64 -22.22 -30.62
CA ALA A 23 12.48 -22.64 -29.83
C ALA A 23 12.76 -22.54 -28.30
N LEU A 24 13.99 -22.86 -27.87
CA LEU A 24 14.36 -22.76 -26.46
C LEU A 24 14.48 -21.32 -25.98
N ALA A 25 14.98 -20.41 -26.81
CA ALA A 25 15.08 -18.98 -26.49
C ALA A 25 13.71 -18.31 -26.33
N VAL A 26 12.70 -18.68 -27.14
CA VAL A 26 11.32 -18.16 -27.04
C VAL A 26 10.64 -18.67 -25.76
N LEU A 27 10.84 -19.93 -25.36
CA LEU A 27 10.28 -20.48 -24.12
C LEU A 27 10.87 -19.82 -22.87
N VAL A 28 12.15 -19.49 -22.84
CA VAL A 28 12.79 -18.79 -21.72
C VAL A 28 12.31 -17.33 -21.62
N ALA A 29 12.08 -16.65 -22.77
CA ALA A 29 11.57 -15.28 -22.77
C ALA A 29 10.11 -15.19 -22.25
N LEU A 30 9.27 -16.19 -22.50
CA LEU A 30 7.90 -16.25 -21.98
C LEU A 30 7.83 -16.56 -20.47
N ALA A 31 8.83 -17.25 -19.92
CA ALA A 31 8.87 -17.55 -18.48
C ALA A 31 9.28 -16.34 -17.62
N CYS A 32 9.97 -15.34 -18.16
CA CYS A 32 10.38 -14.14 -17.43
C CYS A 32 9.31 -13.06 -17.32
N SER A 33 8.18 -13.18 -18.01
CA SER A 33 7.13 -12.15 -18.06
C SER A 33 6.18 -12.17 -16.85
N SER A 34 6.29 -13.13 -15.92
CA SER A 34 5.30 -13.34 -14.86
C SER A 34 5.70 -12.82 -13.46
N CYS A 35 6.79 -12.05 -13.33
CA CYS A 35 7.22 -11.50 -12.05
C CYS A 35 6.84 -10.03 -11.82
N ALA A 36 5.87 -9.49 -12.56
CA ALA A 36 5.34 -8.16 -12.22
C ALA A 36 4.53 -8.28 -10.92
N SER A 37 4.93 -7.53 -9.89
CA SER A 37 4.11 -7.41 -8.68
C SER A 37 2.73 -6.86 -9.07
N PRO A 38 1.64 -7.46 -8.56
CA PRO A 38 0.30 -7.02 -8.93
C PRO A 38 0.09 -5.55 -8.53
N ASP A 39 -0.59 -4.80 -9.40
CA ASP A 39 -0.99 -3.42 -9.08
C ASP A 39 -2.13 -3.47 -8.05
N PRO A 40 -1.96 -2.90 -6.85
CA PRO A 40 -2.99 -2.87 -5.83
C PRO A 40 -4.30 -2.21 -6.30
N THR A 41 -4.26 -1.26 -7.25
CA THR A 41 -5.46 -0.58 -7.76
C THR A 41 -6.35 -1.47 -8.62
N ALA A 42 -5.78 -2.52 -9.23
CA ALA A 42 -6.53 -3.52 -9.97
C ALA A 42 -7.21 -4.56 -9.05
N LEU A 43 -6.72 -4.72 -7.81
CA LEU A 43 -7.16 -5.75 -6.88
C LEU A 43 -8.09 -5.19 -5.79
N LEU A 44 -7.93 -3.93 -5.42
CA LEU A 44 -8.59 -3.32 -4.28
C LEU A 44 -9.39 -2.09 -4.68
N LYS A 45 -10.54 -1.90 -4.05
CA LYS A 45 -11.36 -0.70 -4.14
C LYS A 45 -11.54 -0.10 -2.76
N VAL A 46 -11.40 1.23 -2.68
CA VAL A 46 -11.66 1.99 -1.45
C VAL A 46 -12.97 2.76 -1.59
N THR A 47 -13.81 2.72 -0.56
CA THR A 47 -15.07 3.44 -0.46
C THR A 47 -15.26 4.00 0.95
N ASP A 48 -16.27 4.85 1.12
CA ASP A 48 -16.74 5.38 2.42
C ASP A 48 -15.61 6.02 3.23
N VAL A 49 -14.84 6.91 2.59
CA VAL A 49 -13.73 7.61 3.24
C VAL A 49 -14.28 8.70 4.15
N GLU A 50 -13.96 8.59 5.42
CA GLU A 50 -14.30 9.56 6.46
C GLU A 50 -13.04 9.98 7.20
N THR A 51 -12.94 11.24 7.56
CA THR A 51 -11.84 11.79 8.34
C THR A 51 -12.39 12.55 9.54
N TYR A 52 -11.71 12.46 10.66
CA TYR A 52 -12.17 13.05 11.91
C TYR A 52 -11.01 13.11 12.92
N TRP A 53 -11.28 13.71 14.06
CA TRP A 53 -10.35 13.71 15.19
C TRP A 53 -10.82 12.76 16.27
N VAL A 54 -9.90 12.04 16.89
CA VAL A 54 -10.17 11.13 18.01
C VAL A 54 -9.52 11.64 19.28
N LEU A 55 -10.22 11.48 20.40
CA LEU A 55 -9.65 11.66 21.71
C LEU A 55 -8.93 10.37 22.12
N ASP A 56 -7.66 10.47 22.45
CA ASP A 56 -6.91 9.33 22.98
C ASP A 56 -7.22 9.18 24.49
N PRO A 57 -7.90 8.12 24.90
CA PRO A 57 -8.28 7.88 26.29
C PRO A 57 -7.12 7.31 27.13
N SER A 58 -5.95 7.07 26.54
CA SER A 58 -4.88 6.27 27.15
C SER A 58 -4.18 6.90 28.34
N ARG A 59 -4.48 8.18 28.67
CA ARG A 59 -3.85 8.87 29.80
C ARG A 59 -4.87 9.68 30.60
N THR A 60 -4.98 9.40 31.89
CA THR A 60 -5.96 10.01 32.80
C THR A 60 -5.74 11.50 33.09
N GLU A 61 -4.52 12.01 32.91
CA GLU A 61 -4.18 13.41 33.30
C GLU A 61 -4.12 14.39 32.12
N LYS A 62 -3.87 13.90 30.90
CA LYS A 62 -3.79 14.75 29.69
C LYS A 62 -4.67 14.18 28.59
N ARG A 63 -5.46 15.05 27.98
CA ARG A 63 -6.23 14.68 26.79
C ARG A 63 -5.40 14.94 25.55
N PHE A 64 -5.46 14.03 24.62
CA PHE A 64 -4.79 14.16 23.33
C PHE A 64 -5.81 14.07 22.21
N LEU A 65 -5.59 14.85 21.18
CA LEU A 65 -6.39 14.86 19.97
C LEU A 65 -5.52 14.42 18.79
N ALA A 66 -5.88 13.31 18.17
CA ALA A 66 -5.17 12.75 17.02
C ALA A 66 -6.07 12.75 15.78
N PRO A 67 -5.56 13.10 14.59
CA PRO A 67 -6.33 12.92 13.35
C PRO A 67 -6.47 11.46 13.01
N ALA A 68 -7.60 11.10 12.41
CA ALA A 68 -7.93 9.75 12.01
C ALA A 68 -8.57 9.71 10.62
N VAL A 69 -8.44 8.58 9.98
CA VAL A 69 -9.13 8.24 8.73
C VAL A 69 -9.77 6.87 8.86
N ARG A 70 -10.99 6.75 8.32
CA ARG A 70 -11.74 5.50 8.22
C ARG A 70 -12.21 5.32 6.79
N PHE A 71 -12.12 4.10 6.28
CA PHE A 71 -12.59 3.73 4.96
C PHE A 71 -12.84 2.24 4.85
N ARG A 72 -13.58 1.82 3.83
CA ARG A 72 -13.76 0.40 3.50
C ARG A 72 -12.83 0.00 2.36
N VAL A 73 -12.22 -1.17 2.50
CA VAL A 73 -11.42 -1.82 1.45
C VAL A 73 -12.16 -3.06 1.00
N GLU A 74 -12.40 -3.18 -0.30
CA GLU A 74 -13.03 -4.32 -0.96
C GLU A 74 -12.02 -5.02 -1.86
N ASN A 75 -11.93 -6.34 -1.78
CA ASN A 75 -11.22 -7.14 -2.77
C ASN A 75 -12.11 -7.29 -4.01
N VAL A 76 -11.79 -6.57 -5.07
CA VAL A 76 -12.53 -6.63 -6.35
C VAL A 76 -11.94 -7.64 -7.34
N SER A 77 -10.85 -8.31 -6.97
CA SER A 77 -10.25 -9.37 -7.77
C SER A 77 -10.99 -10.70 -7.60
N GLN A 78 -10.62 -11.68 -8.41
CA GLN A 78 -11.13 -13.06 -8.30
C GLN A 78 -10.23 -13.94 -7.41
N GLU A 79 -9.19 -13.37 -6.82
CA GLU A 79 -8.19 -14.11 -6.04
C GLU A 79 -8.32 -13.77 -4.55
N THR A 80 -8.04 -14.75 -3.70
CA THR A 80 -7.90 -14.56 -2.25
C THR A 80 -6.58 -13.84 -1.94
N LEU A 81 -6.65 -12.67 -1.32
CA LEU A 81 -5.47 -11.90 -0.95
C LEU A 81 -5.00 -12.26 0.46
N ILE A 82 -3.72 -12.67 0.58
CA ILE A 82 -3.14 -13.18 1.82
C ILE A 82 -2.31 -12.15 2.60
N SER A 83 -1.94 -11.05 1.96
CA SER A 83 -1.16 -9.97 2.59
C SER A 83 -1.64 -8.64 2.04
N VAL A 84 -2.43 -7.94 2.83
CA VAL A 84 -2.94 -6.59 2.50
C VAL A 84 -2.69 -5.68 3.68
N ASP A 85 -1.92 -4.62 3.44
CA ASP A 85 -1.59 -3.62 4.43
C ASP A 85 -2.10 -2.24 3.99
N ALA A 86 -2.48 -1.41 4.97
CA ALA A 86 -2.83 -0.01 4.78
C ALA A 86 -1.93 0.88 5.65
N THR A 87 -1.59 2.06 5.15
CA THR A 87 -0.92 3.10 5.91
C THR A 87 -1.52 4.46 5.59
N ALA A 88 -1.52 5.35 6.57
CA ALA A 88 -1.92 6.74 6.39
C ALA A 88 -0.78 7.67 6.83
N ALA A 89 -0.53 8.71 6.06
CA ALA A 89 0.32 9.83 6.41
C ALA A 89 -0.54 11.05 6.69
N PHE A 90 -0.32 11.70 7.83
CA PHE A 90 -1.01 12.90 8.24
C PHE A 90 -0.06 14.10 8.11
N LEU A 91 -0.42 15.07 7.28
CA LEU A 91 0.40 16.23 6.93
C LEU A 91 -0.27 17.49 7.45
N ARG A 92 0.45 18.32 8.20
CA ARG A 92 -0.04 19.65 8.60
C ARG A 92 -0.14 20.55 7.37
N ASP A 93 -1.14 21.38 7.35
CA ASP A 93 -1.31 22.37 6.30
C ASP A 93 -0.07 23.27 6.20
N GLY A 94 0.37 23.52 4.96
CA GLY A 94 1.60 24.24 4.67
C GLY A 94 2.89 23.45 4.82
N SER A 95 2.84 22.12 5.12
CA SER A 95 3.99 21.23 5.19
C SER A 95 3.86 20.07 4.22
N ASN A 96 4.95 19.68 3.59
CA ASN A 96 5.04 18.44 2.80
C ASN A 96 5.52 17.26 3.64
N ASP A 97 6.01 17.51 4.84
CA ASP A 97 6.50 16.46 5.73
C ASP A 97 5.36 15.81 6.50
N SER A 98 5.44 14.51 6.65
CA SER A 98 4.50 13.77 7.49
C SER A 98 4.65 14.22 8.94
N TRP A 99 3.55 14.72 9.52
CA TRP A 99 3.49 15.04 10.94
C TRP A 99 3.31 13.78 11.79
N GLY A 100 2.60 12.79 11.26
CA GLY A 100 2.37 11.51 11.90
C GLY A 100 1.87 10.48 10.91
N SER A 101 1.79 9.24 11.36
CA SER A 101 1.38 8.11 10.55
C SER A 101 0.46 7.16 11.32
N GLY A 102 -0.31 6.38 10.57
CA GLY A 102 -1.09 5.26 11.05
C GLY A 102 -0.83 4.04 10.18
N PHE A 103 -0.96 2.86 10.76
CA PHE A 103 -0.80 1.59 10.05
C PHE A 103 -1.91 0.62 10.44
N PHE A 104 -2.39 -0.15 9.47
CA PHE A 104 -3.40 -1.18 9.67
C PHE A 104 -3.10 -2.39 8.78
N ARG A 105 -3.10 -3.58 9.38
CA ARG A 105 -2.98 -4.84 8.65
C ARG A 105 -4.35 -5.45 8.44
N LEU A 106 -4.81 -5.51 7.18
CA LEU A 106 -6.13 -6.04 6.85
C LEU A 106 -6.17 -7.57 6.98
N THR A 107 -5.04 -8.19 6.66
CA THR A 107 -4.88 -9.65 6.71
C THR A 107 -3.77 -10.00 7.70
N GLU A 108 -4.10 -10.72 8.77
CA GLU A 108 -3.14 -11.12 9.80
C GLU A 108 -3.30 -12.60 10.17
N GLY A 109 -2.20 -13.31 10.35
CA GLY A 109 -2.20 -14.71 10.70
C GLY A 109 -2.89 -15.56 9.63
N ARG A 110 -4.06 -16.11 9.98
CA ARG A 110 -4.88 -16.93 9.06
C ARG A 110 -5.96 -16.12 8.34
N LYS A 111 -6.15 -14.85 8.71
CA LYS A 111 -7.14 -14.00 8.06
C LYS A 111 -6.71 -13.70 6.64
N ARG A 112 -7.61 -13.84 5.72
CA ARG A 112 -7.45 -13.55 4.29
C ARG A 112 -8.52 -12.56 3.87
N LEU A 113 -8.36 -11.94 2.73
CA LEU A 113 -9.37 -11.07 2.14
C LEU A 113 -9.92 -11.77 0.89
N GLU A 114 -11.09 -12.38 1.04
CA GLU A 114 -11.73 -13.16 -0.04
C GLU A 114 -12.29 -12.25 -1.13
N PRO A 115 -12.49 -12.76 -2.37
CA PRO A 115 -13.17 -12.03 -3.44
C PRO A 115 -14.50 -11.44 -2.98
N GLY A 116 -14.71 -10.13 -3.18
CA GLY A 116 -15.92 -9.40 -2.77
C GLY A 116 -15.99 -9.07 -1.27
N GLU A 117 -15.04 -9.55 -0.46
CA GLU A 117 -15.02 -9.21 0.98
C GLU A 117 -14.67 -7.73 1.19
N LYS A 118 -15.35 -7.12 2.19
CA LYS A 118 -15.16 -5.73 2.60
C LYS A 118 -14.66 -5.65 4.03
N VAL A 119 -13.57 -4.93 4.24
CA VAL A 119 -13.00 -4.69 5.57
C VAL A 119 -13.04 -3.20 5.88
N LEU A 120 -13.51 -2.87 7.08
CA LEU A 120 -13.43 -1.51 7.61
C LEU A 120 -12.02 -1.30 8.18
N VAL A 121 -11.34 -0.30 7.66
CA VAL A 121 -10.03 0.16 8.11
C VAL A 121 -10.20 1.45 8.88
N THR A 122 -9.62 1.52 10.08
CA THR A 122 -9.56 2.75 10.87
C THR A 122 -8.12 2.96 11.33
N MET A 123 -7.55 4.10 11.04
CA MET A 123 -6.19 4.47 11.43
C MET A 123 -6.20 5.85 12.07
N SER A 124 -5.50 5.99 13.19
CA SER A 124 -5.21 7.28 13.81
C SER A 124 -3.72 7.57 13.75
N SER A 125 -3.37 8.86 13.79
CA SER A 125 -1.98 9.30 13.83
C SER A 125 -1.33 8.95 15.16
N ASP A 126 -0.07 8.58 15.13
CA ASP A 126 0.83 8.49 16.29
C ASP A 126 1.19 9.89 16.84
N ALA A 127 1.19 10.91 15.98
CA ALA A 127 1.33 12.31 16.39
C ALA A 127 -0.04 12.89 16.80
N ARG A 128 -0.02 13.77 17.81
CA ARG A 128 -1.23 14.29 18.45
C ARG A 128 -1.03 15.69 19.02
N TYR A 129 -2.12 16.42 19.21
CA TYR A 129 -2.16 17.66 19.98
C TYR A 129 -2.45 17.36 21.45
N THR A 130 -1.77 18.03 22.36
CA THR A 130 -2.15 18.06 23.78
C THR A 130 -3.25 19.08 23.97
N LEU A 131 -4.29 18.73 24.71
CA LEU A 131 -5.44 19.59 24.97
C LEU A 131 -5.40 20.18 26.35
N GLU A 132 -5.61 21.51 26.41
CA GLU A 132 -5.85 22.26 27.63
C GLU A 132 -7.29 22.79 27.58
N GLY A 133 -8.28 21.96 27.94
CA GLY A 133 -9.69 22.38 27.93
C GLY A 133 -10.61 21.49 27.08
N PRO A 134 -11.78 21.98 26.69
CA PRO A 134 -12.74 21.23 25.87
C PRO A 134 -12.13 20.87 24.50
N PRO A 135 -12.34 19.66 24.02
CA PRO A 135 -11.72 19.21 22.77
C PRO A 135 -12.06 20.06 21.56
N GLU A 136 -13.28 20.57 21.48
CA GLU A 136 -13.76 21.41 20.40
C GLU A 136 -13.05 22.77 20.33
N ALA A 137 -12.56 23.27 21.47
CA ALA A 137 -11.81 24.52 21.53
C ALA A 137 -10.43 24.40 20.86
N ALA A 138 -9.93 23.18 20.65
CA ALA A 138 -8.68 22.96 19.95
C ALA A 138 -8.70 23.53 18.52
N PHE A 139 -9.82 23.42 17.83
CA PHE A 139 -9.93 23.82 16.42
C PHE A 139 -9.88 25.34 16.21
N THR A 140 -10.15 26.12 17.27
CA THR A 140 -10.08 27.59 17.26
C THR A 140 -8.79 28.11 17.87
N HIS A 141 -7.94 27.24 18.39
CA HIS A 141 -6.68 27.66 19.03
C HIS A 141 -5.67 28.17 17.98
N PRO A 142 -4.97 29.30 18.20
CA PRO A 142 -4.06 29.90 17.21
C PRO A 142 -2.93 28.98 16.73
N THR A 143 -2.52 28.01 17.55
CA THR A 143 -1.47 27.05 17.17
C THR A 143 -1.99 25.80 16.45
N PHE A 144 -3.32 25.66 16.37
CA PHE A 144 -3.90 24.55 15.63
C PHE A 144 -3.61 24.72 14.14
N LYS A 145 -3.21 23.64 13.50
CA LYS A 145 -3.03 23.56 12.05
C LYS A 145 -3.94 22.47 11.50
N SER A 146 -4.66 22.81 10.45
CA SER A 146 -5.42 21.82 9.68
C SER A 146 -4.49 20.69 9.21
N VAL A 147 -5.04 19.50 9.07
CA VAL A 147 -4.31 18.31 8.67
C VAL A 147 -4.95 17.72 7.43
N ASN A 148 -4.13 17.31 6.49
CA ASN A 148 -4.52 16.49 5.35
C ASN A 148 -4.05 15.07 5.60
N THR A 149 -4.82 14.07 5.18
CA THR A 149 -4.38 12.67 5.19
C THR A 149 -4.18 12.17 3.77
N LYS A 150 -3.14 11.36 3.56
CA LYS A 150 -2.96 10.51 2.40
C LYS A 150 -2.96 9.06 2.88
N PHE A 151 -3.65 8.19 2.19
CA PHE A 151 -3.66 6.78 2.55
C PHE A 151 -3.25 5.91 1.38
N PHE A 152 -2.53 4.86 1.72
CA PHE A 152 -1.86 3.96 0.79
C PHE A 152 -2.22 2.52 1.14
N LEU A 153 -2.27 1.68 0.12
CA LEU A 153 -2.44 0.24 0.26
C LEU A 153 -1.32 -0.48 -0.49
N ARG A 154 -1.00 -1.68 -0.03
CA ARG A 154 -0.16 -2.61 -0.76
C ARG A 154 -0.68 -4.03 -0.63
N VAL A 155 -0.36 -4.86 -1.60
CA VAL A 155 -0.68 -6.30 -1.63
C VAL A 155 0.62 -7.08 -1.74
N GLY A 156 0.87 -7.96 -0.80
CA GLY A 156 2.09 -8.76 -0.76
C GLY A 156 3.35 -7.90 -0.68
N SER A 157 4.28 -8.14 -1.60
CA SER A 157 5.54 -7.40 -1.74
C SER A 157 5.46 -6.22 -2.71
N SER A 158 4.25 -5.82 -3.17
CA SER A 158 4.10 -4.68 -4.06
C SER A 158 4.54 -3.37 -3.39
N VAL A 159 4.74 -2.32 -4.19
CA VAL A 159 4.97 -0.97 -3.68
C VAL A 159 3.70 -0.42 -3.03
N TRP A 160 3.87 0.56 -2.14
CA TRP A 160 2.75 1.34 -1.61
C TRP A 160 2.15 2.22 -2.70
N VAL A 161 0.84 2.11 -2.90
CA VAL A 161 0.10 2.89 -3.89
C VAL A 161 -0.87 3.81 -3.17
N GLU A 162 -0.88 5.10 -3.53
CA GLU A 162 -1.81 6.10 -2.98
C GLU A 162 -3.22 5.81 -3.50
N PHE A 163 -4.15 5.57 -2.58
CA PHE A 163 -5.57 5.35 -2.89
C PHE A 163 -6.43 6.59 -2.69
N GLY A 164 -5.92 7.57 -1.95
CA GLY A 164 -6.62 8.83 -1.81
C GLY A 164 -5.94 9.84 -0.88
N LYS A 165 -6.49 11.05 -0.94
CA LYS A 165 -6.12 12.18 -0.11
C LYS A 165 -7.39 12.91 0.31
N SER A 166 -7.46 13.32 1.57
CA SER A 166 -8.59 14.09 2.11
C SER A 166 -8.14 15.06 3.20
N PRO A 167 -8.72 16.25 3.33
CA PRO A 167 -8.57 17.03 4.54
C PRO A 167 -9.18 16.29 5.73
N VAL A 168 -8.60 16.47 6.91
CA VAL A 168 -9.20 15.94 8.15
C VAL A 168 -10.26 16.94 8.62
N GLU A 169 -11.51 16.48 8.67
CA GLU A 169 -12.64 17.31 9.11
C GLU A 169 -12.52 17.66 10.59
N ASN A 170 -12.84 18.90 10.95
CA ASN A 170 -12.80 19.41 12.33
C ASN A 170 -14.00 18.89 13.16
N VAL A 171 -14.21 17.59 13.13
CA VAL A 171 -15.25 16.87 13.87
C VAL A 171 -14.57 15.88 14.79
N ILE A 172 -15.03 15.79 16.03
CA ILE A 172 -14.58 14.76 16.97
C ILE A 172 -15.46 13.54 16.79
N GLY A 173 -14.88 12.49 16.24
CA GLY A 173 -15.53 11.20 16.09
C GLY A 173 -15.63 10.48 17.43
N SER A 174 -16.71 9.72 17.63
CA SER A 174 -16.77 8.77 18.73
C SER A 174 -15.73 7.69 18.47
N THR A 175 -14.76 7.62 19.34
CA THR A 175 -13.85 6.47 19.36
C THR A 175 -14.67 5.27 19.76
N ASP A 176 -15.04 4.43 18.80
CA ASP A 176 -15.40 3.06 19.15
C ASP A 176 -14.11 2.44 19.69
N ALA A 177 -13.96 2.52 21.03
CA ALA A 177 -12.75 2.09 21.74
C ALA A 177 -12.36 0.64 21.42
N ARG A 178 -13.30 -0.15 20.91
CA ARG A 178 -13.09 -1.51 20.42
C ARG A 178 -12.30 -1.56 19.10
N ALA A 179 -12.44 -0.58 18.21
CA ALA A 179 -11.71 -0.58 16.95
C ALA A 179 -10.22 -0.22 17.15
N LEU A 180 -9.90 0.60 18.15
CA LEU A 180 -8.51 0.96 18.49
C LEU A 180 -7.81 -0.12 19.33
N LEU A 181 -8.55 -0.91 20.12
CA LEU A 181 -7.99 -1.99 20.94
C LEU A 181 -7.61 -3.24 20.11
N ASN A 182 -8.11 -3.36 18.91
CA ASN A 182 -7.80 -4.47 17.99
C ASN A 182 -6.64 -4.16 17.03
N GLN A 183 -5.90 -3.06 17.22
CA GLN A 183 -4.64 -2.87 16.49
C GLN A 183 -3.58 -3.79 17.12
N PRO A 184 -2.97 -4.72 16.38
CA PRO A 184 -1.87 -5.53 16.87
C PRO A 184 -0.70 -4.60 17.23
N LYS A 185 -0.11 -4.85 18.41
CA LYS A 185 1.11 -4.19 18.87
C LYS A 185 2.32 -4.68 18.08
#